data_009af9b99f03dec0a12f2cda5757400d
#
_entry.id   009af9b99f03dec0a12f2cda5757400d
#
_cell.length_a   1.000
_cell.length_b   1.000
_cell.length_c   1.000
_cell.angle_alpha   90.00
_cell.angle_beta   90.00
_cell.angle_gamma   90.00
#
_symmetry.space_group_name_H-M   'P 1'
#
loop_
_entity.id
_entity.type
_entity.pdbx_description
1 polymer ?
#
loop_
_entity_poly.entity_id
_entity_poly.type
_entity_poly.pdbx_seq_one_letter_code
_entity_poly.pdbx_strand_id
1 'polypeptide(L)'
;MSRFESDFLGQLEISDDCYYGVQTLRGKENFHITEMSNNMEPFFLIAYAYVKKAAALTNKELGTIPADVADALVWACDELIAGKYQDQFVTDWLQ
;
A
#
# COMPACT_ATOMS: atom_id res chain seq x y z
N MET A 1 4.70 4.84 -19.82
CA MET A 1 5.44 3.58 -19.84
C MET A 1 4.86 2.62 -18.83
N SER A 2 5.17 1.36 -18.96
CA SER A 2 4.61 0.32 -18.09
C SER A 2 5.67 -0.72 -17.76
N ARG A 3 5.39 -1.55 -16.76
CA ARG A 3 6.22 -2.67 -16.36
C ARG A 3 5.37 -3.92 -16.23
N PHE A 4 6.00 -5.08 -16.30
CA PHE A 4 5.34 -6.35 -16.03
C PHE A 4 5.73 -6.82 -14.63
N GLU A 5 4.72 -7.20 -13.85
CA GLU A 5 4.90 -7.83 -12.54
C GLU A 5 4.20 -9.18 -12.54
N SER A 6 4.72 -10.11 -11.75
CA SER A 6 4.21 -11.48 -11.73
C SER A 6 3.93 -11.95 -10.30
N ASP A 7 3.00 -12.86 -10.19
CA ASP A 7 2.68 -13.62 -9.00
C ASP A 7 2.34 -15.06 -9.39
N PHE A 8 1.75 -15.83 -8.49
CA PHE A 8 1.38 -17.22 -8.79
C PHE A 8 0.36 -17.36 -9.91
N LEU A 9 -0.39 -16.29 -10.22
CA LEU A 9 -1.43 -16.32 -11.27
C LEU A 9 -0.90 -15.90 -12.64
N GLY A 10 0.34 -15.42 -12.71
CA GLY A 10 0.96 -14.99 -13.96
C GLY A 10 1.40 -13.55 -13.94
N GLN A 11 1.60 -12.99 -15.13
CA GLN A 11 2.07 -11.62 -15.30
C GLN A 11 0.92 -10.67 -15.62
N LEU A 12 1.02 -9.44 -15.11
CA LEU A 12 0.16 -8.32 -15.51
C LEU A 12 1.02 -7.09 -15.81
N GLU A 13 0.57 -6.31 -16.77
CA GLU A 13 1.20 -5.03 -17.08
C GLU A 13 0.63 -3.94 -16.17
N ILE A 14 1.52 -3.17 -15.56
CA ILE A 14 1.17 -2.09 -14.64
C ILE A 14 1.87 -0.82 -15.10
N SER A 15 1.16 0.30 -15.10
CA SER A 15 1.76 1.60 -15.40
C SER A 15 2.88 1.91 -14.40
N ASP A 16 3.99 2.46 -14.88
CA ASP A 16 5.10 2.87 -14.03
C ASP A 16 4.74 3.99 -13.05
N ASP A 17 3.63 4.70 -13.30
CA ASP A 17 3.13 5.72 -12.38
C ASP A 17 2.44 5.14 -11.15
N CYS A 18 2.14 3.84 -11.15
CA CYS A 18 1.53 3.16 -10.03
C CYS A 18 2.58 2.68 -9.03
N TYR A 19 2.38 3.02 -7.76
CA TYR A 19 3.22 2.53 -6.67
C TYR A 19 2.79 1.15 -6.17
N TYR A 20 1.54 0.76 -6.45
CA TYR A 20 1.05 -0.56 -6.05
C TYR A 20 1.51 -1.63 -7.04
N GLY A 21 1.51 -2.87 -6.58
CA GLY A 21 1.96 -4.02 -7.34
C GLY A 21 0.83 -4.83 -7.95
N VAL A 22 1.18 -6.00 -8.49
CA VAL A 22 0.26 -6.88 -9.22
C VAL A 22 -0.89 -7.38 -8.34
N GLN A 23 -0.66 -7.66 -7.06
CA GLN A 23 -1.71 -8.14 -6.17
C GLN A 23 -2.80 -7.09 -5.98
N THR A 24 -2.43 -5.84 -5.79
CA THR A 24 -3.39 -4.74 -5.67
C THR A 24 -4.15 -4.53 -6.98
N LEU A 25 -3.46 -4.62 -8.12
CA LEU A 25 -4.13 -4.51 -9.42
C LEU A 25 -5.18 -5.61 -9.59
N ARG A 26 -4.87 -6.86 -9.22
CA ARG A 26 -5.84 -7.95 -9.28
C ARG A 26 -7.02 -7.68 -8.34
N GLY A 27 -6.77 -7.16 -7.15
CA GLY A 27 -7.83 -6.79 -6.21
C GLY A 27 -8.74 -5.72 -6.79
N LYS A 28 -8.16 -4.69 -7.40
CA LYS A 28 -8.91 -3.63 -8.06
C LYS A 28 -9.80 -4.17 -9.17
N GLU A 29 -9.29 -5.10 -9.97
CA GLU A 29 -10.03 -5.68 -11.09
C GLU A 29 -11.12 -6.66 -10.65
N ASN A 30 -10.91 -7.38 -9.53
CA ASN A 30 -11.79 -8.45 -9.10
C ASN A 30 -12.89 -8.01 -8.14
N PHE A 31 -12.69 -6.95 -7.37
CA PHE A 31 -13.61 -6.56 -6.31
C PHE A 31 -14.20 -5.18 -6.58
N HIS A 32 -15.46 -5.15 -7.01
CA HIS A 32 -16.25 -3.95 -7.29
C HIS A 32 -17.56 -4.00 -6.53
N ILE A 33 -17.50 -4.33 -5.23
CA ILE A 33 -18.69 -4.67 -4.45
C ILE A 33 -19.39 -3.43 -3.91
N THR A 34 -18.63 -2.51 -3.31
CA THR A 34 -19.20 -1.30 -2.70
C THR A 34 -19.17 -0.09 -3.63
N GLU A 35 -18.45 -0.18 -4.75
CA GLU A 35 -18.15 0.94 -5.65
C GLU A 35 -17.37 2.06 -4.97
N MET A 36 -16.81 1.79 -3.78
CA MET A 36 -15.95 2.71 -3.05
C MET A 36 -14.57 2.10 -2.88
N SER A 37 -13.53 2.85 -3.24
CA SER A 37 -12.15 2.44 -3.02
C SER A 37 -11.60 3.07 -1.75
N ASN A 38 -10.50 2.51 -1.23
CA ASN A 38 -9.88 2.98 0.00
C ASN A 38 -9.43 4.44 -0.09
N ASN A 39 -9.09 4.94 -1.28
CA ASN A 39 -8.66 6.33 -1.45
C ASN A 39 -9.79 7.34 -1.26
N MET A 40 -11.03 6.90 -1.15
CA MET A 40 -12.17 7.78 -0.87
C MET A 40 -12.34 8.10 0.61
N GLU A 41 -11.56 7.46 1.47
CA GLU A 41 -11.62 7.68 2.91
C GLU A 41 -10.23 7.99 3.47
N PRO A 42 -9.79 9.29 3.41
CA PRO A 42 -8.43 9.66 3.81
C PRO A 42 -8.10 9.35 5.25
N PHE A 43 -9.07 9.48 6.17
CA PHE A 43 -8.82 9.20 7.59
C PHE A 43 -8.53 7.74 7.85
N PHE A 44 -9.14 6.84 7.08
CA PHE A 44 -8.85 5.41 7.14
C PHE A 44 -7.40 5.14 6.75
N LEU A 45 -6.94 5.72 5.65
CA LEU A 45 -5.56 5.56 5.19
C LEU A 45 -4.55 6.11 6.19
N ILE A 46 -4.84 7.27 6.77
CA ILE A 46 -3.97 7.88 7.77
C ILE A 46 -3.90 7.01 9.02
N ALA A 47 -5.04 6.51 9.52
CA ALA A 47 -5.07 5.62 10.67
C ALA A 47 -4.28 4.34 10.40
N TYR A 48 -4.42 3.76 9.22
CA TYR A 48 -3.70 2.57 8.82
C TYR A 48 -2.19 2.83 8.80
N ALA A 49 -1.77 4.00 8.31
CA ALA A 49 -0.36 4.39 8.28
C ALA A 49 0.22 4.52 9.69
N TYR A 50 -0.54 5.05 10.66
CA TYR A 50 -0.10 5.10 12.05
C TYR A 50 0.11 3.70 12.63
N VAL A 51 -0.79 2.77 12.36
CA VAL A 51 -0.66 1.38 12.82
C VAL A 51 0.60 0.73 12.24
N LYS A 52 0.82 0.91 10.95
CA LYS A 52 2.01 0.36 10.28
C LYS A 52 3.30 0.99 10.79
N LYS A 53 3.28 2.30 11.05
CA LYS A 53 4.44 3.00 11.63
C LYS A 53 4.78 2.45 13.01
N ALA A 54 3.78 2.25 13.87
CA ALA A 54 3.99 1.68 15.19
C ALA A 54 4.58 0.26 15.09
N ALA A 55 4.07 -0.55 14.18
CA ALA A 55 4.60 -1.90 13.96
C ALA A 55 6.05 -1.87 13.48
N ALA A 56 6.39 -0.96 12.57
CA ALA A 56 7.76 -0.83 12.06
C ALA A 56 8.73 -0.43 13.17
N LEU A 57 8.36 0.52 14.01
CA LEU A 57 9.19 0.96 15.15
C LEU A 57 9.39 -0.16 16.16
N THR A 58 8.33 -0.89 16.48
CA THR A 58 8.41 -2.02 17.42
C THR A 58 9.31 -3.12 16.86
N ASN A 59 9.15 -3.48 15.60
CA ASN A 59 9.97 -4.52 14.99
C ASN A 59 11.44 -4.10 14.86
N LYS A 60 11.71 -2.81 14.67
CA LYS A 60 13.08 -2.29 14.69
C LYS A 60 13.72 -2.50 16.05
N GLU A 61 13.02 -2.17 17.14
CA GLU A 61 13.53 -2.37 18.50
C GLU A 61 13.79 -3.85 18.82
N LEU A 62 12.89 -4.72 18.34
CA LEU A 62 13.02 -6.16 18.57
C LEU A 62 14.08 -6.80 17.68
N GLY A 63 14.57 -6.08 16.66
CA GLY A 63 15.55 -6.60 15.72
C GLY A 63 15.01 -7.62 14.74
N THR A 64 13.68 -7.69 14.58
CA THR A 64 13.05 -8.64 13.64
C THR A 64 13.12 -8.19 12.19
N ILE A 65 13.38 -6.90 11.96
CA ILE A 65 13.64 -6.36 10.62
C ILE A 65 14.92 -5.51 10.67
N PRO A 66 15.64 -5.39 9.54
CA PRO A 66 16.82 -4.51 9.47
C PRO A 66 16.44 -3.06 9.76
N ALA A 67 17.33 -2.32 10.40
CA ALA A 67 17.07 -0.94 10.79
C ALA A 67 16.81 -0.02 9.58
N ASP A 68 17.54 -0.22 8.49
CA ASP A 68 17.35 0.57 7.26
C ASP A 68 15.99 0.31 6.62
N VAL A 69 15.51 -0.93 6.65
CA VAL A 69 14.16 -1.27 6.17
C VAL A 69 13.10 -0.62 7.06
N ALA A 70 13.27 -0.69 8.38
CA ALA A 70 12.34 -0.06 9.33
C ALA A 70 12.28 1.46 9.11
N ASP A 71 13.42 2.10 8.91
CA ASP A 71 13.49 3.54 8.68
C ASP A 71 12.79 3.94 7.38
N ALA A 72 12.93 3.12 6.33
CA ALA A 72 12.23 3.35 5.06
C ALA A 72 10.71 3.20 5.23
N LEU A 73 10.26 2.20 5.99
CA LEU A 73 8.83 2.00 6.28
C LEU A 73 8.24 3.18 7.06
N VAL A 74 8.97 3.67 8.07
CA VAL A 74 8.53 4.83 8.86
C VAL A 74 8.43 6.06 7.97
N TRP A 75 9.41 6.28 7.11
CA TRP A 75 9.39 7.40 6.17
C TRP A 75 8.18 7.32 5.24
N ALA A 76 7.91 6.14 4.69
CA ALA A 76 6.76 5.94 3.81
C ALA A 76 5.43 6.18 4.56
N CYS A 77 5.31 5.71 5.80
CA CYS A 77 4.13 5.95 6.63
C CYS A 77 3.93 7.44 6.90
N ASP A 78 5.01 8.18 7.18
CA ASP A 78 4.93 9.62 7.42
C ASP A 78 4.46 10.37 6.16
N GLU A 79 4.88 9.91 4.98
CA GLU A 79 4.38 10.48 3.71
C GLU A 79 2.88 10.25 3.55
N LEU A 80 2.38 9.08 3.91
CA LEU A 80 0.95 8.78 3.86
C LEU A 80 0.17 9.61 4.88
N ILE A 81 0.70 9.78 6.08
CA ILE A 81 0.09 10.60 7.13
C ILE A 81 -0.02 12.05 6.66
N ALA A 82 0.95 12.53 5.89
CA ALA A 82 0.93 13.87 5.31
C ALA A 82 -0.07 14.00 4.14
N GLY A 83 -0.75 12.92 3.77
CA GLY A 83 -1.79 12.96 2.74
C GLY A 83 -1.29 12.68 1.32
N LYS A 84 -0.07 12.16 1.18
CA LYS A 84 0.49 11.83 -0.13
C LYS A 84 0.06 10.44 -0.57
N TYR A 85 0.04 10.21 -1.88
CA TYR A 85 -0.19 8.90 -2.52
C TYR A 85 -1.57 8.28 -2.24
N GLN A 86 -2.56 9.08 -1.84
CA GLN A 86 -3.91 8.55 -1.58
C GLN A 86 -4.54 7.91 -2.80
N ASP A 87 -4.25 8.41 -3.98
CA ASP A 87 -4.74 7.87 -5.25
C ASP A 87 -4.21 6.47 -5.58
N GLN A 88 -3.21 5.99 -4.85
CA GLN A 88 -2.64 4.64 -5.03
C GLN A 88 -3.40 3.56 -4.26
N PHE A 89 -4.36 3.91 -3.42
CA PHE A 89 -5.16 2.97 -2.63
C PHE A 89 -6.49 2.73 -3.35
N VAL A 90 -6.46 1.81 -4.30
CA VAL A 90 -7.50 1.65 -5.34
C VAL A 90 -8.41 0.46 -5.13
N THR A 91 -8.18 -0.37 -4.10
CA THR A 91 -9.01 -1.54 -3.85
C THR A 91 -10.33 -1.16 -3.20
N ASP A 92 -11.35 -2.01 -3.41
CA ASP A 92 -12.67 -1.85 -2.80
C ASP A 92 -12.57 -1.98 -1.28
N TRP A 93 -13.50 -1.34 -0.56
CA TRP A 93 -13.52 -1.38 0.91
C TRP A 93 -13.63 -2.79 1.48
N LEU A 94 -14.30 -3.70 0.79
CA LEU A 94 -14.45 -5.08 1.24
C LEU A 94 -13.22 -5.94 0.91
N GLN A 95 -12.26 -5.40 0.22
CA GLN A 95 -10.99 -6.03 -0.09
C GLN A 95 -9.87 -5.02 0.17
#